data_dde5fdc0c91f4f85906b3c3239919dd7
#
_entry.id   dde5fdc0c91f4f85906b3c3239919dd7
#
_cell.length_a   1.000
_cell.length_b   1.000
_cell.length_c   1.000
_cell.angle_alpha   90.00
_cell.angle_beta   90.00
_cell.angle_gamma   90.00
#
_symmetry.space_group_name_H-M   'P 1'
#
loop_
_entity.id
_entity.type
_entity.pdbx_description
1 polymer ?
#
loop_
_entity_poly.entity_id
_entity_poly.type
_entity_poly.pdbx_seq_one_letter_code
_entity_poly.pdbx_strand_id
1 'polypeptide(L)'
;MPATGIYSYSGEYAAVRVVRTTDDNDNPVAELYYVTGGMEMTADFGDFDEVGAVGGVVRNRTLYDTAGQPLGALDGIVSFANSEIDRTTGTIKSGTAVEVTGGTQTLNDGYQGGEISATGNWSGVFAGPGAEEIAGIVFVEGAGMREVGSVVVTCKTAPECTD
;
A
#
# COMPACT_ATOMS: atom_id res chain seq x y z
N MET A 1 6.34 -21.40 -1.41
CA MET A 1 5.63 -20.43 -2.25
C MET A 1 4.94 -21.13 -3.41
N PRO A 2 3.74 -20.69 -3.84
CA PRO A 2 3.04 -21.26 -4.99
C PRO A 2 3.90 -21.24 -6.27
N ALA A 3 3.74 -22.25 -7.12
CA ALA A 3 4.47 -22.32 -8.38
C ALA A 3 3.85 -21.41 -9.45
N THR A 4 2.53 -21.31 -9.47
CA THR A 4 1.74 -20.53 -10.43
C THR A 4 0.42 -20.13 -9.79
N GLY A 5 -0.35 -19.26 -10.45
CA GLY A 5 -1.69 -18.86 -10.06
C GLY A 5 -1.78 -17.42 -9.58
N ILE A 6 -3.03 -16.92 -9.57
CA ILE A 6 -3.35 -15.54 -9.14
C ILE A 6 -4.03 -15.62 -7.79
N TYR A 7 -3.47 -14.94 -6.81
CA TYR A 7 -3.90 -14.94 -5.41
C TYR A 7 -4.33 -13.53 -5.00
N SER A 8 -5.48 -13.45 -4.34
CA SER A 8 -6.02 -12.19 -3.81
C SER A 8 -5.83 -12.13 -2.30
N TYR A 9 -5.40 -10.97 -1.83
CA TYR A 9 -5.15 -10.70 -0.43
C TYR A 9 -5.96 -9.48 0.01
N SER A 10 -6.40 -9.47 1.25
CA SER A 10 -6.98 -8.28 1.86
C SER A 10 -6.59 -8.16 3.33
N GLY A 11 -6.52 -6.93 3.81
CA GLY A 11 -6.14 -6.64 5.19
C GLY A 11 -6.15 -5.16 5.47
N GLU A 12 -5.22 -4.74 6.31
CA GLU A 12 -5.20 -3.40 6.87
C GLU A 12 -3.92 -2.65 6.53
N TYR A 13 -4.09 -1.33 6.48
CA TYR A 13 -3.05 -0.35 6.33
C TYR A 13 -3.04 0.56 7.56
N ALA A 14 -1.86 0.86 8.09
CA ALA A 14 -1.66 1.86 9.12
C ALA A 14 -0.40 2.68 8.84
N ALA A 15 -0.49 4.00 9.02
CA ALA A 15 0.61 4.91 8.70
C ALA A 15 0.71 6.08 9.67
N VAL A 16 1.88 6.68 9.65
CA VAL A 16 2.16 8.00 10.21
C VAL A 16 2.30 8.99 9.06
N ARG A 17 1.56 10.08 9.11
CA ARG A 17 1.55 11.16 8.14
C ARG A 17 2.04 12.45 8.79
N VAL A 18 3.06 13.07 8.21
CA VAL A 18 3.57 14.38 8.62
C VAL A 18 3.22 15.39 7.56
N VAL A 19 2.53 16.45 7.94
CA VAL A 19 2.16 17.56 7.07
C VAL A 19 2.93 18.79 7.50
N ARG A 20 3.60 19.44 6.55
CA ARG A 20 4.27 20.72 6.77
C ARG A 20 3.32 21.85 6.42
N THR A 21 3.14 22.74 7.36
CA THR A 21 2.31 23.94 7.22
C THR A 21 3.04 25.13 7.81
N THR A 22 2.37 26.28 7.95
CA THR A 22 2.86 27.44 8.64
C THR A 22 1.92 27.81 9.78
N ASP A 23 2.47 28.33 10.88
CA ASP A 23 1.68 28.91 11.95
C ASP A 23 1.17 30.32 11.58
N ASP A 24 0.40 30.95 12.49
CA ASP A 24 -0.16 32.30 12.28
C ASP A 24 0.90 33.42 12.10
N ASN A 25 2.18 33.12 12.30
CA ASN A 25 3.31 34.03 12.11
C ASN A 25 4.19 33.64 10.93
N ASP A 26 3.70 32.81 10.01
CA ASP A 26 4.40 32.26 8.84
C ASP A 26 5.65 31.41 9.17
N ASN A 27 5.77 30.91 10.42
CA ASN A 27 6.85 29.99 10.74
C ASN A 27 6.48 28.56 10.28
N PRO A 28 7.44 27.79 9.72
CA PRO A 28 7.18 26.42 9.32
C PRO A 28 6.95 25.54 10.55
N VAL A 29 5.84 24.81 10.52
CA VAL A 29 5.48 23.81 11.54
C VAL A 29 5.23 22.47 10.87
N ALA A 30 5.39 21.38 11.62
CA ALA A 30 5.08 20.04 11.18
C ALA A 30 4.00 19.45 12.09
N GLU A 31 2.91 19.00 11.49
CA GLU A 31 1.81 18.34 12.16
C GLU A 31 1.86 16.84 11.90
N LEU A 32 1.63 16.05 12.93
CA LEU A 32 1.65 14.60 12.87
C LEU A 32 0.24 14.05 12.98
N TYR A 33 -0.08 13.11 12.12
CA TYR A 33 -1.34 12.40 12.05
C TYR A 33 -1.12 10.89 11.94
N TYR A 34 -2.13 10.11 12.31
CA TYR A 34 -2.20 8.69 12.00
C TYR A 34 -3.21 8.47 10.86
N VAL A 35 -2.94 7.47 10.04
CA VAL A 35 -3.82 7.07 8.93
C VAL A 35 -4.10 5.58 9.05
N THR A 36 -5.35 5.18 8.87
CA THR A 36 -5.73 3.78 8.68
C THR A 36 -6.44 3.63 7.35
N GLY A 37 -6.49 2.40 6.82
CA GLY A 37 -7.22 2.10 5.59
C GLY A 37 -7.33 0.60 5.35
N GLY A 38 -8.16 0.21 4.41
CA GLY A 38 -8.22 -1.16 3.91
C GLY A 38 -7.20 -1.37 2.80
N MET A 39 -6.51 -2.52 2.81
CA MET A 39 -5.55 -2.91 1.78
C MET A 39 -6.06 -4.11 1.00
N GLU A 40 -5.98 -4.03 -0.33
CA GLU A 40 -6.21 -5.12 -1.26
C GLU A 40 -4.97 -5.32 -2.12
N MET A 41 -4.52 -6.57 -2.29
CA MET A 41 -3.38 -6.92 -3.13
C MET A 41 -3.70 -8.11 -4.01
N THR A 42 -3.02 -8.19 -5.14
CA THR A 42 -3.04 -9.36 -6.03
C THR A 42 -1.61 -9.78 -6.31
N ALA A 43 -1.32 -11.06 -6.16
CA ALA A 43 -0.06 -11.67 -6.57
C ALA A 43 -0.33 -12.67 -7.68
N ASP A 44 0.35 -12.52 -8.81
CA ASP A 44 0.41 -13.50 -9.89
C ASP A 44 1.77 -14.20 -9.85
N PHE A 45 1.76 -15.45 -9.40
CA PHE A 45 2.99 -16.26 -9.30
C PHE A 45 3.44 -16.87 -10.64
N GLY A 46 2.66 -16.71 -11.70
CA GLY A 46 2.98 -17.19 -13.05
C GLY A 46 3.35 -16.08 -14.03
N ASP A 47 3.32 -14.82 -13.61
CA ASP A 47 3.57 -13.68 -14.48
C ASP A 47 5.08 -13.43 -14.71
N PHE A 48 5.40 -12.87 -15.88
CA PHE A 48 6.74 -12.42 -16.30
C PHE A 48 7.92 -13.37 -15.99
N ASP A 49 8.23 -14.25 -16.92
CA ASP A 49 9.44 -15.07 -16.88
C ASP A 49 9.62 -15.92 -15.60
N GLU A 50 8.50 -16.37 -15.01
CA GLU A 50 8.47 -17.18 -13.79
C GLU A 50 8.87 -16.41 -12.50
N VAL A 51 9.02 -15.11 -12.56
CA VAL A 51 9.39 -14.30 -11.40
C VAL A 51 8.17 -13.99 -10.51
N GLY A 52 7.02 -13.79 -11.14
CA GLY A 52 5.79 -13.35 -10.46
C GLY A 52 5.72 -11.84 -10.26
N ALA A 53 4.50 -11.35 -10.11
CA ALA A 53 4.21 -9.93 -9.88
C ALA A 53 3.22 -9.74 -8.74
N VAL A 54 3.40 -8.72 -7.93
CA VAL A 54 2.48 -8.35 -6.87
C VAL A 54 2.28 -6.84 -6.82
N GLY A 55 1.04 -6.42 -6.68
CA GLY A 55 0.64 -5.02 -6.56
C GLY A 55 -0.62 -4.88 -5.73
N GLY A 56 -1.05 -3.64 -5.48
CA GLY A 56 -2.24 -3.44 -4.65
C GLY A 56 -2.67 -1.99 -4.48
N VAL A 57 -3.66 -1.80 -3.61
CA VAL A 57 -4.26 -0.50 -3.33
C VAL A 57 -4.74 -0.37 -1.90
N VAL A 58 -4.44 0.78 -1.29
CA VAL A 58 -5.05 1.20 -0.02
C VAL A 58 -6.25 2.09 -0.33
N ARG A 59 -7.40 1.78 0.28
CA ARG A 59 -8.67 2.50 0.13
C ARG A 59 -9.28 2.83 1.48
N ASN A 60 -10.35 3.63 1.47
CA ASN A 60 -11.14 3.96 2.65
C ASN A 60 -10.28 4.47 3.80
N ARG A 61 -9.38 5.39 3.49
CA ARG A 61 -8.42 5.94 4.43
C ARG A 61 -9.11 6.91 5.39
N THR A 62 -8.74 6.83 6.66
CA THR A 62 -9.24 7.73 7.72
C THR A 62 -8.04 8.38 8.41
N LEU A 63 -8.12 9.69 8.59
CA LEU A 63 -7.13 10.50 9.29
C LEU A 63 -7.50 10.62 10.76
N TYR A 64 -6.50 10.52 11.64
CA TYR A 64 -6.64 10.67 13.09
C TYR A 64 -5.61 11.66 13.62
N ASP A 65 -5.95 12.36 14.68
CA ASP A 65 -5.00 13.15 15.45
C ASP A 65 -4.08 12.26 16.31
N THR A 66 -3.13 12.86 17.01
CA THR A 66 -2.20 12.14 17.89
C THR A 66 -2.85 11.58 19.16
N ALA A 67 -4.06 11.98 19.49
CA ALA A 67 -4.88 11.40 20.57
C ALA A 67 -5.73 10.21 20.08
N GLY A 68 -5.66 9.88 18.77
CA GLY A 68 -6.44 8.80 18.16
C GLY A 68 -7.89 9.19 17.87
N GLN A 69 -8.21 10.49 17.83
CA GLN A 69 -9.56 10.93 17.46
C GLN A 69 -9.67 11.03 15.94
N PRO A 70 -10.72 10.48 15.32
CA PRO A 70 -10.92 10.58 13.89
C PRO A 70 -11.19 12.02 13.46
N LEU A 71 -10.44 12.48 12.47
CA LEU A 71 -10.62 13.80 11.87
C LEU A 71 -11.47 13.74 10.59
N GLY A 72 -11.59 12.58 9.98
CA GLY A 72 -12.41 12.36 8.78
C GLY A 72 -11.78 11.44 7.76
N ALA A 73 -12.50 11.22 6.67
CA ALA A 73 -12.00 10.47 5.53
C ALA A 73 -10.88 11.25 4.84
N LEU A 74 -9.81 10.54 4.51
CA LEU A 74 -8.74 11.05 3.67
C LEU A 74 -9.06 10.72 2.21
N ASP A 75 -9.21 11.74 1.40
CA ASP A 75 -9.53 11.57 -0.02
C ASP A 75 -8.39 10.86 -0.77
N GLY A 76 -8.76 10.06 -1.76
CA GLY A 76 -7.82 9.34 -2.60
C GLY A 76 -7.39 7.96 -2.07
N ILE A 77 -6.52 7.37 -2.84
CA ILE A 77 -5.97 6.02 -2.65
C ILE A 77 -4.45 6.05 -2.62
N VAL A 78 -3.81 5.00 -2.08
CA VAL A 78 -2.38 4.74 -2.34
C VAL A 78 -2.29 3.50 -3.22
N SER A 79 -1.76 3.68 -4.42
CA SER A 79 -1.56 2.62 -5.41
C SER A 79 -0.15 2.07 -5.32
N PHE A 80 -0.02 0.75 -5.27
CA PHE A 80 1.23 0.00 -5.30
C PHE A 80 1.37 -0.61 -6.68
N ALA A 81 2.30 -0.10 -7.47
CA ALA A 81 2.60 -0.66 -8.78
C ALA A 81 3.14 -2.09 -8.64
N ASN A 82 2.88 -2.91 -9.65
CA ASN A 82 3.36 -4.28 -9.68
C ASN A 82 4.88 -4.34 -9.49
N SER A 83 5.31 -5.24 -8.63
CA SER A 83 6.72 -5.49 -8.32
C SER A 83 7.02 -6.98 -8.36
N GLU A 84 8.25 -7.30 -8.70
CA GLU A 84 8.74 -8.68 -8.82
C GLU A 84 8.85 -9.36 -7.46
N ILE A 85 8.66 -10.68 -7.47
CA ILE A 85 8.79 -11.56 -6.31
C ILE A 85 10.13 -12.30 -6.41
N ASP A 86 10.98 -12.16 -5.40
CA ASP A 86 12.11 -13.09 -5.22
C ASP A 86 11.57 -14.39 -4.59
N ARG A 87 11.40 -15.40 -5.39
CA ARG A 87 10.80 -16.68 -4.99
C ARG A 87 11.69 -17.50 -4.05
N THR A 88 12.98 -17.18 -3.99
CA THR A 88 13.92 -17.88 -3.11
C THR A 88 13.78 -17.41 -1.68
N THR A 89 13.59 -16.11 -1.49
CA THR A 89 13.51 -15.47 -0.17
C THR A 89 12.07 -15.12 0.24
N GLY A 90 11.13 -15.12 -0.70
CA GLY A 90 9.76 -14.64 -0.47
C GLY A 90 9.68 -13.11 -0.40
N THR A 91 10.73 -12.39 -0.77
CA THR A 91 10.72 -10.93 -0.71
C THR A 91 10.10 -10.32 -1.96
N ILE A 92 9.41 -9.20 -1.78
CA ILE A 92 8.88 -8.37 -2.85
C ILE A 92 9.89 -7.24 -3.06
N LYS A 93 10.41 -7.14 -4.27
CA LYS A 93 11.35 -6.07 -4.64
C LYS A 93 10.69 -4.71 -4.47
N SER A 94 11.50 -3.66 -4.33
CA SER A 94 10.98 -2.30 -4.23
C SER A 94 10.21 -1.94 -5.50
N GLY A 95 8.93 -1.60 -5.33
CA GLY A 95 8.03 -1.09 -6.37
C GLY A 95 7.69 0.38 -6.13
N THR A 96 7.13 1.03 -7.13
CA THR A 96 6.64 2.41 -7.01
C THR A 96 5.32 2.44 -6.24
N ALA A 97 5.16 3.41 -5.33
CA ALA A 97 3.91 3.75 -4.68
C ALA A 97 3.52 5.19 -5.04
N VAL A 98 2.21 5.44 -5.26
CA VAL A 98 1.69 6.78 -5.53
C VAL A 98 0.41 7.02 -4.74
N GLU A 99 0.27 8.22 -4.17
CA GLU A 99 -1.02 8.70 -3.67
C GLU A 99 -1.74 9.43 -4.81
N VAL A 100 -2.99 9.06 -5.06
CA VAL A 100 -3.82 9.62 -6.12
C VAL A 100 -5.14 10.10 -5.54
N THR A 101 -5.49 11.36 -5.77
CA THR A 101 -6.76 11.97 -5.39
C THR A 101 -7.69 12.05 -6.59
N GLY A 102 -9.00 11.85 -6.37
CA GLY A 102 -10.03 11.97 -7.42
C GLY A 102 -9.99 10.92 -8.52
N GLY A 103 -9.18 9.87 -8.38
CA GLY A 103 -9.06 8.78 -9.36
C GLY A 103 -9.82 7.53 -8.96
N THR A 104 -9.99 6.64 -9.93
CA THR A 104 -10.43 5.26 -9.72
C THR A 104 -9.29 4.30 -10.01
N GLN A 105 -9.22 3.21 -9.27
CA GLN A 105 -8.25 2.15 -9.54
C GLN A 105 -8.96 0.82 -9.76
N THR A 106 -8.47 0.08 -10.74
CA THR A 106 -8.68 -1.35 -10.87
C THR A 106 -7.41 -2.08 -10.42
N LEU A 107 -7.55 -3.21 -9.71
CA LEU A 107 -6.42 -3.96 -9.12
C LEU A 107 -5.34 -4.37 -10.14
N ASN A 108 -5.71 -4.54 -11.41
CA ASN A 108 -4.82 -5.05 -12.44
C ASN A 108 -4.28 -3.98 -13.40
N ASP A 109 -4.87 -2.79 -13.45
CA ASP A 109 -4.57 -1.78 -14.47
C ASP A 109 -3.95 -0.49 -13.91
N GLY A 110 -3.60 -0.50 -12.61
CA GLY A 110 -3.15 0.71 -11.93
C GLY A 110 -4.31 1.70 -11.69
N TYR A 111 -4.00 2.95 -11.50
CA TYR A 111 -4.99 4.01 -11.31
C TYR A 111 -5.37 4.64 -12.65
N GLN A 112 -6.67 5.00 -12.79
CA GLN A 112 -7.18 5.75 -13.93
C GLN A 112 -7.76 7.08 -13.48
N GLY A 113 -7.28 8.16 -14.12
CA GLY A 113 -7.66 9.52 -13.76
C GLY A 113 -7.13 9.95 -12.39
N GLY A 114 -7.57 11.08 -11.91
CA GLY A 114 -7.11 11.69 -10.67
C GLY A 114 -5.77 12.41 -10.80
N GLU A 115 -5.33 12.98 -9.69
CA GLU A 115 -4.07 13.73 -9.59
C GLU A 115 -3.12 13.01 -8.63
N ILE A 116 -1.86 12.83 -9.05
CA ILE A 116 -0.82 12.29 -8.17
C ILE A 116 -0.42 13.38 -7.18
N SER A 117 -0.75 13.16 -5.90
CA SER A 117 -0.42 14.07 -4.79
C SER A 117 0.91 13.73 -4.11
N ALA A 118 1.34 12.47 -4.17
CA ALA A 118 2.60 12.01 -3.61
C ALA A 118 3.14 10.79 -4.36
N THR A 119 4.46 10.62 -4.33
CA THR A 119 5.15 9.48 -4.94
C THR A 119 6.16 8.88 -3.98
N GLY A 120 6.47 7.61 -4.15
CA GLY A 120 7.44 6.92 -3.32
C GLY A 120 7.61 5.46 -3.71
N ASN A 121 7.90 4.64 -2.72
CA ASN A 121 8.20 3.24 -2.92
C ASN A 121 7.49 2.36 -1.89
N TRP A 122 7.32 1.10 -2.23
CA TRP A 122 6.85 0.06 -1.34
C TRP A 122 7.69 -1.20 -1.51
N SER A 123 7.68 -2.05 -0.51
CA SER A 123 8.28 -3.39 -0.56
C SER A 123 7.63 -4.28 0.49
N GLY A 124 7.85 -5.58 0.41
CA GLY A 124 7.25 -6.50 1.36
C GLY A 124 7.87 -7.88 1.36
N VAL A 125 7.24 -8.77 2.09
CA VAL A 125 7.63 -10.17 2.21
C VAL A 125 6.39 -11.04 2.33
N PHE A 126 6.40 -12.18 1.67
CA PHE A 126 5.42 -13.23 1.87
C PHE A 126 5.76 -14.02 3.15
N ALA A 127 4.74 -14.36 3.92
CA ALA A 127 4.84 -15.19 5.10
C ALA A 127 3.96 -16.45 4.96
N GLY A 128 4.35 -17.51 5.69
CA GLY A 128 3.73 -18.81 5.60
C GLY A 128 4.22 -19.66 4.42
N PRO A 129 4.14 -21.01 4.51
CA PRO A 129 4.66 -21.93 3.49
C PRO A 129 3.94 -21.81 2.13
N GLY A 130 2.64 -21.50 2.14
CA GLY A 130 1.80 -21.29 0.95
C GLY A 130 1.69 -19.82 0.52
N ALA A 131 2.49 -18.91 1.09
CA ALA A 131 2.35 -17.46 0.88
C ALA A 131 0.98 -16.91 1.36
N GLU A 132 0.54 -17.36 2.55
CA GLU A 132 -0.77 -17.04 3.10
C GLU A 132 -0.91 -15.58 3.50
N GLU A 133 0.20 -14.91 3.78
CA GLU A 133 0.25 -13.52 4.24
C GLU A 133 1.28 -12.70 3.48
N ILE A 134 1.05 -11.40 3.41
CA ILE A 134 2.03 -10.41 2.97
C ILE A 134 2.13 -9.34 4.05
N ALA A 135 3.36 -9.05 4.48
CA ALA A 135 3.68 -7.88 5.28
C ALA A 135 4.53 -6.92 4.44
N GLY A 136 4.22 -5.63 4.49
CA GLY A 136 4.93 -4.65 3.67
C GLY A 136 5.03 -3.29 4.33
N ILE A 137 5.91 -2.47 3.77
CA ILE A 137 6.09 -1.07 4.12
C ILE A 137 5.93 -0.20 2.88
N VAL A 138 5.46 1.01 3.07
CA VAL A 138 5.32 2.02 2.03
C VAL A 138 5.78 3.38 2.53
N PHE A 139 6.40 4.12 1.65
CA PHE A 139 6.75 5.51 1.83
C PHE A 139 6.25 6.31 0.64
N VAL A 140 5.53 7.41 0.88
CA VAL A 140 5.16 8.38 -0.14
C VAL A 140 5.43 9.79 0.35
N GLU A 141 5.89 10.65 -0.54
CA GLU A 141 6.18 12.05 -0.28
C GLU A 141 5.62 12.93 -1.40
N GLY A 142 4.96 14.01 -1.02
CA GLY A 142 4.41 15.02 -1.92
C GLY A 142 4.61 16.43 -1.39
N ALA A 143 4.00 17.43 -2.02
CA ALA A 143 4.12 18.83 -1.63
C ALA A 143 3.68 19.03 -0.16
N GLY A 144 4.67 19.22 0.72
CA GLY A 144 4.43 19.46 2.15
C GLY A 144 3.96 18.25 2.96
N MET A 145 3.97 17.03 2.41
CA MET A 145 3.50 15.84 3.10
C MET A 145 4.47 14.67 2.96
N ARG A 146 4.62 13.88 4.03
CA ARG A 146 5.27 12.57 4.05
C ARG A 146 4.39 11.57 4.77
N GLU A 147 4.28 10.37 4.23
CA GLU A 147 3.58 9.26 4.87
C GLU A 147 4.44 8.00 4.83
N VAL A 148 4.58 7.35 5.99
CA VAL A 148 5.23 6.06 6.13
C VAL A 148 4.22 5.10 6.74
N GLY A 149 3.94 4.03 6.03
CA GLY A 149 2.94 3.06 6.43
C GLY A 149 3.41 1.63 6.38
N SER A 150 2.62 0.77 6.99
CA SER A 150 2.74 -0.68 6.92
C SER A 150 1.43 -1.30 6.46
N VAL A 151 1.54 -2.43 5.79
CA VAL A 151 0.41 -3.26 5.37
C VAL A 151 0.58 -4.67 5.90
N VAL A 152 -0.51 -5.28 6.32
CA VAL A 152 -0.60 -6.70 6.63
C VAL A 152 -1.86 -7.22 5.96
N VAL A 153 -1.71 -8.18 5.07
CA VAL A 153 -2.83 -8.77 4.33
C VAL A 153 -2.75 -10.28 4.37
N THR A 154 -3.91 -10.92 4.38
CA THR A 154 -4.06 -12.37 4.34
C THR A 154 -4.73 -12.80 3.05
N CYS A 155 -4.34 -13.97 2.56
CA CYS A 155 -4.90 -14.56 1.35
C CYS A 155 -6.40 -14.84 1.49
N LYS A 156 -7.17 -14.52 0.46
CA LYS A 156 -8.63 -14.73 0.39
C LYS A 156 -9.05 -15.74 -0.66
N THR A 157 -8.14 -16.19 -1.49
CA THR A 157 -8.42 -17.12 -2.58
C THR A 157 -8.35 -18.55 -2.03
N ALA A 158 -9.45 -19.08 -1.49
CA ALA A 158 -9.56 -20.48 -1.10
C ALA A 158 -9.91 -21.33 -2.33
N PRO A 159 -9.37 -22.57 -2.49
CA PRO A 159 -8.48 -23.30 -1.58
C PRO A 159 -6.99 -23.03 -1.77
N GLU A 160 -6.59 -22.16 -2.70
CA GLU A 160 -5.20 -21.96 -3.14
C GLU A 160 -4.28 -21.45 -2.02
N CYS A 161 -4.83 -20.82 -0.99
CA CYS A 161 -4.10 -20.33 0.17
C CYS A 161 -3.99 -21.34 1.33
N THR A 162 -4.42 -22.57 1.13
CA THR A 162 -4.33 -23.64 2.15
C THR A 162 -3.61 -24.83 1.57
N ASP A 163 -2.47 -25.17 2.12
CA ASP A 163 -1.86 -26.50 1.96
C ASP A 163 -2.57 -27.54 2.83
#